data_99d008ed8dd1a0cab10332ec3231fbda
#
_entry.id   99d008ed8dd1a0cab10332ec3231fbda
#
_cell.length_a   1.000
_cell.length_b   1.000
_cell.length_c   1.000
_cell.angle_alpha   90.00
_cell.angle_beta   90.00
_cell.angle_gamma   90.00
#
_symmetry.space_group_name_H-M   'P 1'
#
loop_
_entity.id
_entity.type
_entity.pdbx_description
1 polymer ?
#
loop_
_entity_poly.entity_id
_entity_poly.type
_entity_poly.pdbx_seq_one_letter_code
_entity_poly.pdbx_strand_id
1 'polypeptide(L)'
;MIDFTPLAKKRFLSRLYDQLRYANYADAVQQGELVKLIERASLTEFGRKYHFSNMRTYREFASTVPLYRYEDLRPQIMRMVSGEANVLWRGKCFNFAQSSGTTDSKSKYIPITADSLKINHYQGASDVVSHYLNLNPASRIFSGKGFILGGSFANQLQLKPGTRVGDLSATLIQNINPLVNLFRVPSKKVALMEDWTEKLPALVEASLNENITNLSGVPSWFLTVLKEVMARKGVSCIHEVWPNLEVFFHGGIAFAPYREQYEKICDMSKMHFLDTYNASEGFFAVQSSWETTAMLLLLDIGVFYEFIPIEDTDSPTPEVYPVWEVEAGKTYELVITACNGLWRYRIGDTVTIEQTNPVKIKIAGRTKNFINAFGEELMVHNADAAITKAAVLTGAQVLNYTAAPVYAGDHTRGRHEWLGGFAKMPASKDEFMKILDECLRDQNSDYDAKRSGDIFLDAPTLVVASEGLFDRWLGSTGKLGGQRKIPRLSNDRDIIEQMLKMQ
;
A
#
# COMPACT_ATOMS: atom_id res chain seq x y z
N MET A 1 21.96 9.50 -23.96
CA MET A 1 22.57 9.35 -22.60
C MET A 1 23.45 8.10 -22.62
N ILE A 2 24.57 8.09 -21.88
CA ILE A 2 25.44 6.91 -21.77
C ILE A 2 24.68 5.84 -20.99
N ASP A 3 24.72 4.57 -21.46
CA ASP A 3 24.11 3.45 -20.76
C ASP A 3 25.02 2.96 -19.62
N PHE A 4 24.59 3.18 -18.40
CA PHE A 4 25.28 2.74 -17.18
C PHE A 4 24.85 1.34 -16.70
N THR A 5 23.92 0.68 -17.40
CA THR A 5 23.39 -0.63 -16.99
C THR A 5 24.48 -1.69 -16.86
N PRO A 6 25.45 -1.84 -17.82
CA PRO A 6 26.50 -2.86 -17.71
C PRO A 6 27.39 -2.66 -16.47
N LEU A 7 27.67 -1.38 -16.10
CA LEU A 7 28.49 -1.06 -14.95
C LEU A 7 27.76 -1.32 -13.63
N ALA A 8 26.48 -0.94 -13.55
CA ALA A 8 25.65 -1.09 -12.36
C ALA A 8 25.24 -2.56 -12.12
N LYS A 9 25.00 -3.32 -13.19
CA LYS A 9 24.46 -4.67 -13.16
C LYS A 9 25.20 -5.62 -12.22
N LYS A 10 26.55 -5.62 -12.25
CA LYS A 10 27.36 -6.49 -11.38
C LYS A 10 27.07 -6.25 -9.89
N ARG A 11 26.93 -4.99 -9.50
CA ARG A 11 26.61 -4.61 -8.10
C ARG A 11 25.20 -5.07 -7.70
N PHE A 12 24.21 -4.84 -8.55
CA PHE A 12 22.83 -5.25 -8.28
C PHE A 12 22.69 -6.77 -8.22
N LEU A 13 23.26 -7.50 -9.17
CA LEU A 13 23.19 -8.97 -9.21
C LEU A 13 23.94 -9.64 -8.05
N SER A 14 25.00 -9.02 -7.51
CA SER A 14 25.69 -9.58 -6.33
C SER A 14 24.77 -9.71 -5.11
N ARG A 15 23.78 -8.86 -4.99
CA ARG A 15 22.77 -8.92 -3.92
C ARG A 15 21.96 -10.22 -3.93
N LEU A 16 21.70 -10.78 -5.10
CA LEU A 16 20.93 -12.01 -5.24
C LEU A 16 21.65 -13.23 -4.62
N TYR A 17 22.99 -13.23 -4.60
CA TYR A 17 23.75 -14.29 -3.91
C TYR A 17 23.48 -14.31 -2.41
N ASP A 18 23.30 -13.13 -1.79
CA ASP A 18 22.93 -13.05 -0.38
C ASP A 18 21.54 -13.63 -0.14
N GLN A 19 20.64 -13.50 -1.09
CA GLN A 19 19.25 -13.98 -1.01
C GLN A 19 19.12 -15.49 -1.28
N LEU A 20 20.12 -16.16 -1.89
CA LEU A 20 20.08 -17.61 -2.09
C LEU A 20 19.93 -18.37 -0.77
N ARG A 21 20.44 -17.83 0.33
CA ARG A 21 20.31 -18.42 1.68
C ARG A 21 18.86 -18.47 2.20
N TYR A 22 17.93 -17.67 1.63
CA TYR A 22 16.52 -17.69 2.07
C TYR A 22 15.85 -19.04 1.88
N ALA A 23 16.27 -19.81 0.87
CA ALA A 23 15.70 -21.12 0.58
C ALA A 23 15.99 -22.17 1.67
N ASN A 24 17.18 -22.13 2.26
CA ASN A 24 17.63 -23.18 3.19
C ASN A 24 17.94 -22.69 4.61
N TYR A 25 17.95 -21.38 4.83
CA TYR A 25 18.38 -20.78 6.10
C TYR A 25 17.49 -19.60 6.50
N ALA A 26 16.19 -19.65 6.14
CA ALA A 26 15.24 -18.60 6.47
C ALA A 26 15.17 -18.32 7.98
N ASP A 27 15.20 -19.38 8.79
CA ASP A 27 15.22 -19.31 10.25
C ASP A 27 16.46 -18.55 10.77
N ALA A 28 17.66 -18.95 10.34
CA ALA A 28 18.90 -18.30 10.77
C ALA A 28 18.98 -16.83 10.31
N VAL A 29 18.51 -16.54 9.09
CA VAL A 29 18.46 -15.16 8.56
C VAL A 29 17.54 -14.29 9.41
N GLN A 30 16.33 -14.76 9.68
CA GLN A 30 15.33 -14.00 10.43
C GLN A 30 15.65 -13.91 11.92
N GLN A 31 16.15 -14.97 12.55
CA GLN A 31 16.63 -14.88 13.92
C GLN A 31 17.79 -13.87 14.05
N GLY A 32 18.72 -13.88 13.09
CA GLY A 32 19.79 -12.89 13.04
C GLY A 32 19.27 -11.46 12.85
N GLU A 33 18.22 -11.28 12.09
CA GLU A 33 17.58 -9.96 11.88
C GLU A 33 16.88 -9.49 13.16
N LEU A 34 16.13 -10.37 13.82
CA LEU A 34 15.47 -10.07 15.10
C LEU A 34 16.50 -9.63 16.16
N VAL A 35 17.61 -10.36 16.31
CA VAL A 35 18.66 -10.00 17.28
C VAL A 35 19.22 -8.61 17.00
N LYS A 36 19.50 -8.26 15.72
CA LYS A 36 19.95 -6.91 15.34
C LYS A 36 18.93 -5.82 15.71
N LEU A 37 17.63 -6.08 15.50
CA LEU A 37 16.56 -5.14 15.86
C LEU A 37 16.51 -4.93 17.38
N ILE A 38 16.53 -6.00 18.16
CA ILE A 38 16.52 -5.98 19.63
C ILE A 38 17.75 -5.22 20.17
N GLU A 39 18.94 -5.53 19.67
CA GLU A 39 20.19 -4.87 20.11
C GLU A 39 20.16 -3.36 19.82
N ARG A 40 19.71 -2.97 18.64
CA ARG A 40 19.61 -1.55 18.25
C ARG A 40 18.62 -0.76 19.10
N ALA A 41 17.55 -1.39 19.56
CA ALA A 41 16.53 -0.76 20.37
C ALA A 41 16.73 -0.94 21.89
N SER A 42 17.74 -1.68 22.34
CA SER A 42 17.93 -2.05 23.75
C SER A 42 17.96 -0.88 24.74
N LEU A 43 18.45 0.28 24.30
CA LEU A 43 18.53 1.50 25.11
C LEU A 43 17.31 2.44 24.96
N THR A 44 16.31 2.07 24.15
CA THR A 44 15.05 2.83 24.05
C THR A 44 14.18 2.60 25.29
N GLU A 45 13.15 3.42 25.48
CA GLU A 45 12.14 3.19 26.51
C GLU A 45 11.47 1.83 26.36
N PHE A 46 11.07 1.50 25.10
CA PHE A 46 10.46 0.22 24.78
C PHE A 46 11.42 -0.96 25.07
N GLY A 47 12.68 -0.86 24.65
CA GLY A 47 13.67 -1.90 24.88
C GLY A 47 13.98 -2.13 26.34
N ARG A 48 14.00 -1.06 27.16
CA ARG A 48 14.14 -1.18 28.63
C ARG A 48 12.92 -1.83 29.28
N LYS A 49 11.72 -1.42 28.85
CA LYS A 49 10.44 -1.99 29.34
C LYS A 49 10.40 -3.50 29.18
N TYR A 50 10.89 -4.02 28.05
CA TYR A 50 10.86 -5.45 27.73
C TYR A 50 12.22 -6.14 27.90
N HIS A 51 13.20 -5.50 28.55
CA HIS A 51 14.51 -6.07 28.86
C HIS A 51 15.27 -6.61 27.65
N PHE A 52 15.27 -5.90 26.53
CA PHE A 52 15.90 -6.29 25.27
C PHE A 52 17.39 -6.63 25.41
N SER A 53 18.10 -6.02 26.34
CA SER A 53 19.52 -6.35 26.62
C SER A 53 19.75 -7.84 26.99
N ASN A 54 18.71 -8.50 27.49
CA ASN A 54 18.79 -9.90 27.96
C ASN A 54 18.22 -10.90 26.94
N MET A 55 17.57 -10.45 25.85
CA MET A 55 16.98 -11.33 24.85
C MET A 55 17.98 -11.75 23.79
N ARG A 56 17.96 -13.01 23.41
CA ARG A 56 18.82 -13.58 22.35
C ARG A 56 18.07 -14.47 21.37
N THR A 57 16.88 -14.92 21.71
CA THR A 57 16.11 -15.88 20.92
C THR A 57 14.71 -15.38 20.59
N TYR A 58 14.14 -15.88 19.50
CA TYR A 58 12.74 -15.63 19.14
C TYR A 58 11.77 -16.05 20.26
N ARG A 59 12.03 -17.18 20.92
CA ARG A 59 11.15 -17.68 21.99
C ARG A 59 11.08 -16.72 23.18
N GLU A 60 12.20 -16.16 23.60
CA GLU A 60 12.25 -15.14 24.66
C GLU A 60 11.49 -13.88 24.23
N PHE A 61 11.69 -13.44 22.99
CA PHE A 61 11.01 -12.28 22.43
C PHE A 61 9.49 -12.49 22.35
N ALA A 62 9.03 -13.58 21.75
CA ALA A 62 7.62 -13.87 21.55
C ALA A 62 6.85 -14.07 22.87
N SER A 63 7.51 -14.63 23.91
CA SER A 63 6.90 -14.82 25.22
C SER A 63 6.82 -13.53 26.06
N THR A 64 7.63 -12.51 25.74
CA THR A 64 7.76 -11.31 26.55
C THR A 64 7.08 -10.09 25.94
N VAL A 65 7.19 -9.93 24.62
CA VAL A 65 6.63 -8.79 23.90
C VAL A 65 5.24 -9.17 23.35
N PRO A 66 4.17 -8.46 23.75
CA PRO A 66 2.83 -8.74 23.21
C PRO A 66 2.68 -8.31 21.76
N LEU A 67 1.62 -8.78 21.11
CA LEU A 67 1.17 -8.25 19.82
C LEU A 67 0.60 -6.84 20.00
N TYR A 68 0.87 -5.97 19.03
CA TYR A 68 0.40 -4.59 19.03
C TYR A 68 -0.44 -4.28 17.80
N ARG A 69 -1.49 -3.47 17.98
CA ARG A 69 -2.17 -2.71 16.93
C ARG A 69 -1.70 -1.25 16.98
N TYR A 70 -2.06 -0.46 15.97
CA TYR A 70 -1.65 0.95 15.91
C TYR A 70 -2.07 1.75 17.14
N GLU A 71 -3.29 1.55 17.60
CA GLU A 71 -3.87 2.26 18.74
C GLU A 71 -3.05 2.04 20.02
N ASP A 72 -2.47 0.87 20.20
CA ASP A 72 -1.64 0.52 21.35
C ASP A 72 -0.29 1.27 21.32
N LEU A 73 0.28 1.48 20.14
CA LEU A 73 1.55 2.19 19.95
C LEU A 73 1.38 3.68 19.69
N ARG A 74 0.16 4.15 19.41
CA ARG A 74 -0.14 5.53 19.05
C ARG A 74 0.37 6.55 20.08
N PRO A 75 0.20 6.36 21.41
CA PRO A 75 0.73 7.30 22.41
C PRO A 75 2.23 7.51 22.28
N GLN A 76 3.01 6.43 22.11
CA GLN A 76 4.45 6.47 21.93
C GLN A 76 4.84 7.10 20.59
N ILE A 77 4.14 6.76 19.51
CA ILE A 77 4.35 7.34 18.20
C ILE A 77 4.13 8.86 18.23
N MET A 78 3.06 9.33 18.89
CA MET A 78 2.78 10.79 19.02
C MET A 78 3.85 11.52 19.84
N ARG A 79 4.48 10.87 20.82
CA ARG A 79 5.66 11.43 21.51
C ARG A 79 6.85 11.54 20.56
N MET A 80 7.07 10.55 19.68
CA MET A 80 8.10 10.63 18.62
C MET A 80 7.80 11.78 17.64
N VAL A 81 6.55 11.95 17.21
CA VAL A 81 6.09 13.10 16.37
C VAL A 81 6.39 14.42 17.07
N SER A 82 6.20 14.48 18.38
CA SER A 82 6.55 15.63 19.23
C SER A 82 8.06 15.83 19.45
N GLY A 83 8.91 15.00 18.79
CA GLY A 83 10.37 15.13 18.81
C GLY A 83 11.08 14.46 19.98
N GLU A 84 10.41 13.58 20.71
CA GLU A 84 11.02 12.77 21.77
C GLU A 84 11.90 11.68 21.16
N ALA A 85 13.09 11.50 21.71
CA ALA A 85 14.08 10.53 21.25
C ALA A 85 14.01 9.24 22.05
N ASN A 86 14.43 8.13 21.43
CA ASN A 86 14.60 6.82 22.09
C ASN A 86 13.31 6.27 22.71
N VAL A 87 12.16 6.53 22.10
CA VAL A 87 10.86 5.99 22.56
C VAL A 87 10.72 4.55 22.05
N LEU A 88 10.26 4.34 20.80
CA LEU A 88 10.14 3.01 20.19
C LEU A 88 11.40 2.58 19.44
N TRP A 89 12.16 3.54 18.90
CA TRP A 89 13.42 3.31 18.20
C TRP A 89 14.48 4.29 18.65
N ARG A 90 15.75 3.97 18.41
CA ARG A 90 16.88 4.80 18.83
C ARG A 90 16.92 6.13 18.09
N GLY A 91 17.32 7.17 18.81
CA GLY A 91 17.45 8.53 18.28
C GLY A 91 16.11 9.23 18.11
N LYS A 92 16.12 10.35 17.39
CA LYS A 92 14.93 11.11 17.00
C LYS A 92 14.44 10.65 15.64
N CYS A 93 13.13 10.53 15.50
CA CYS A 93 12.47 10.35 14.21
C CYS A 93 12.00 11.71 13.68
N PHE A 94 12.36 12.05 12.44
CA PHE A 94 12.01 13.32 11.82
C PHE A 94 10.97 13.19 10.71
N ASN A 95 10.72 11.98 10.25
CA ASN A 95 9.77 11.72 9.18
C ASN A 95 8.73 10.69 9.62
N PHE A 96 7.48 10.95 9.28
CA PHE A 96 6.37 10.05 9.55
C PHE A 96 5.53 9.92 8.29
N ALA A 97 5.21 8.69 7.92
CA ALA A 97 4.24 8.45 6.86
C ALA A 97 2.83 8.55 7.45
N GLN A 98 1.99 9.35 6.79
CA GLN A 98 0.56 9.41 7.09
C GLN A 98 -0.14 8.36 6.22
N SER A 99 -1.00 7.55 6.84
CA SER A 99 -1.93 6.68 6.13
C SER A 99 -3.32 6.80 6.76
N SER A 100 -4.36 6.39 6.02
CA SER A 100 -5.73 6.42 6.54
C SER A 100 -5.87 5.52 7.77
N GLY A 101 -6.52 6.03 8.80
CA GLY A 101 -6.69 5.36 10.10
C GLY A 101 -7.75 4.26 10.06
N THR A 102 -7.60 3.24 10.92
CA THR A 102 -8.47 2.05 10.92
C THR A 102 -9.64 2.09 11.90
N THR A 103 -9.68 2.95 12.93
CA THR A 103 -10.65 2.82 14.03
C THR A 103 -11.32 4.08 14.52
N ASP A 104 -10.68 5.25 14.53
CA ASP A 104 -11.21 6.47 15.19
C ASP A 104 -11.16 7.74 14.33
N SER A 105 -11.44 7.66 13.02
CA SER A 105 -11.40 8.81 12.09
C SER A 105 -10.08 9.62 12.10
N LYS A 106 -8.99 9.06 12.63
CA LYS A 106 -7.69 9.74 12.73
C LYS A 106 -6.64 9.01 11.92
N SER A 107 -5.91 9.75 11.10
CA SER A 107 -4.76 9.23 10.34
C SER A 107 -3.76 8.50 11.26
N LYS A 108 -3.17 7.43 10.74
CA LYS A 108 -2.01 6.77 11.34
C LYS A 108 -0.76 7.55 10.97
N TYR A 109 0.20 7.59 11.88
CA TYR A 109 1.52 8.19 11.66
C TYR A 109 2.59 7.14 11.89
N ILE A 110 3.11 6.58 10.81
CA ILE A 110 4.12 5.52 10.87
C ILE A 110 5.52 6.16 10.91
N PRO A 111 6.35 5.86 11.91
CA PRO A 111 7.69 6.41 11.98
C PRO A 111 8.55 5.95 10.80
N ILE A 112 9.18 6.90 10.11
CA ILE A 112 10.15 6.64 9.04
C ILE A 112 11.53 7.05 9.57
N THR A 113 12.19 6.12 10.21
CA THR A 113 13.51 6.32 10.83
C THR A 113 14.62 6.37 9.79
N ALA A 114 15.79 6.85 10.16
CA ALA A 114 16.97 6.78 9.28
C ALA A 114 17.36 5.34 8.94
N ASP A 115 17.17 4.41 9.90
CA ASP A 115 17.42 2.99 9.69
C ASP A 115 16.39 2.40 8.72
N SER A 116 15.08 2.68 8.87
CA SER A 116 14.05 2.17 7.95
C SER A 116 14.20 2.74 6.54
N LEU A 117 14.59 4.00 6.37
CA LEU A 117 14.90 4.55 5.06
C LEU A 117 16.05 3.78 4.38
N LYS A 118 17.15 3.57 5.10
CA LYS A 118 18.38 3.01 4.53
C LYS A 118 18.33 1.49 4.40
N ILE A 119 17.94 0.80 5.48
CA ILE A 119 18.06 -0.66 5.60
C ILE A 119 16.85 -1.35 4.96
N ASN A 120 15.67 -0.71 5.00
CA ASN A 120 14.44 -1.29 4.48
C ASN A 120 14.03 -0.67 3.15
N HIS A 121 13.46 0.54 3.12
CA HIS A 121 12.84 1.10 1.91
C HIS A 121 13.81 1.22 0.73
N TYR A 122 15.00 1.80 0.91
CA TYR A 122 15.94 1.93 -0.20
C TYR A 122 16.63 0.61 -0.55
N GLN A 123 16.83 -0.28 0.42
CA GLN A 123 17.34 -1.61 0.12
C GLN A 123 16.29 -2.42 -0.65
N GLY A 124 15.02 -2.42 -0.24
CA GLY A 124 13.93 -3.06 -0.97
C GLY A 124 13.80 -2.52 -2.39
N ALA A 125 13.85 -1.20 -2.58
CA ALA A 125 13.85 -0.60 -3.91
C ALA A 125 15.07 -1.04 -4.76
N SER A 126 16.24 -1.21 -4.13
CA SER A 126 17.43 -1.77 -4.79
C SER A 126 17.24 -3.24 -5.17
N ASP A 127 16.60 -4.03 -4.30
CA ASP A 127 16.33 -5.44 -4.54
C ASP A 127 15.35 -5.63 -5.71
N VAL A 128 14.36 -4.74 -5.88
CA VAL A 128 13.49 -4.69 -7.07
C VAL A 128 14.32 -4.60 -8.36
N VAL A 129 15.26 -3.66 -8.42
CA VAL A 129 16.15 -3.49 -9.58
C VAL A 129 17.03 -4.72 -9.77
N SER A 130 17.52 -5.34 -8.69
CA SER A 130 18.33 -6.56 -8.73
C SER A 130 17.56 -7.73 -9.37
N HIS A 131 16.31 -7.95 -8.93
CA HIS A 131 15.45 -9.00 -9.52
C HIS A 131 15.11 -8.69 -10.97
N TYR A 132 14.76 -7.45 -11.29
CA TYR A 132 14.47 -7.07 -12.68
C TYR A 132 15.66 -7.33 -13.62
N LEU A 133 16.87 -6.92 -13.23
CA LEU A 133 18.09 -7.15 -14.04
C LEU A 133 18.45 -8.63 -14.20
N ASN A 134 18.03 -9.48 -13.25
CA ASN A 134 18.16 -10.92 -13.36
C ASN A 134 17.12 -11.52 -14.30
N LEU A 135 15.87 -11.06 -14.20
CA LEU A 135 14.74 -11.51 -15.03
C LEU A 135 14.85 -11.01 -16.47
N ASN A 136 15.45 -9.84 -16.69
CA ASN A 136 15.70 -9.27 -18.00
C ASN A 136 17.21 -8.99 -18.22
N PRO A 137 18.00 -9.99 -18.61
CA PRO A 137 19.44 -9.82 -18.85
C PRO A 137 19.80 -8.79 -19.91
N ALA A 138 18.89 -8.52 -20.87
CA ALA A 138 19.06 -7.55 -21.94
C ALA A 138 18.66 -6.12 -21.55
N SER A 139 18.20 -5.90 -20.31
CA SER A 139 17.76 -4.59 -19.81
C SER A 139 18.80 -3.50 -20.00
N ARG A 140 18.31 -2.32 -20.35
CA ARG A 140 19.05 -1.06 -20.46
C ARG A 140 18.46 0.02 -19.54
N ILE A 141 17.95 -0.39 -18.38
CA ILE A 141 17.20 0.46 -17.44
C ILE A 141 17.95 1.75 -17.07
N PHE A 142 19.29 1.73 -17.03
CA PHE A 142 20.12 2.90 -16.73
C PHE A 142 20.66 3.62 -17.98
N SER A 143 20.08 3.38 -19.16
CA SER A 143 20.32 4.19 -20.36
C SER A 143 19.49 5.47 -20.39
N GLY A 144 18.55 5.63 -19.46
CA GLY A 144 17.67 6.77 -19.33
C GLY A 144 17.36 7.11 -17.87
N LYS A 145 16.18 7.70 -17.66
CA LYS A 145 15.70 8.12 -16.33
C LYS A 145 14.50 7.27 -15.90
N GLY A 146 14.37 7.07 -14.59
CA GLY A 146 13.17 6.54 -13.99
C GLY A 146 12.13 7.65 -13.77
N PHE A 147 10.88 7.42 -14.15
CA PHE A 147 9.77 8.29 -13.80
C PHE A 147 9.13 7.78 -12.50
N ILE A 148 9.31 8.55 -11.42
CA ILE A 148 8.87 8.16 -10.08
C ILE A 148 7.78 9.13 -9.62
N LEU A 149 6.57 8.62 -9.44
CA LEU A 149 5.49 9.37 -8.83
C LEU A 149 5.60 9.37 -7.31
N GLY A 150 5.27 10.50 -6.70
CA GLY A 150 5.23 10.69 -5.26
C GLY A 150 3.98 11.43 -4.83
N GLY A 151 3.56 11.22 -3.59
CA GLY A 151 2.56 12.01 -2.93
C GLY A 151 3.09 13.36 -2.44
N SER A 152 2.56 13.86 -1.33
CA SER A 152 2.91 15.18 -0.79
C SER A 152 3.16 15.15 0.73
N PHE A 153 3.50 16.32 1.30
CA PHE A 153 3.60 16.53 2.75
C PHE A 153 2.36 17.25 3.31
N ALA A 154 1.25 17.23 2.60
CA ALA A 154 0.00 17.78 3.08
C ALA A 154 -0.46 17.06 4.36
N ASN A 155 -0.65 17.81 5.45
CA ASN A 155 -1.16 17.29 6.72
C ASN A 155 -1.76 18.43 7.56
N GLN A 156 -2.54 18.06 8.58
CA GLN A 156 -3.22 19.00 9.47
C GLN A 156 -2.55 19.16 10.85
N LEU A 157 -1.37 18.58 11.06
CA LEU A 157 -0.68 18.61 12.34
C LEU A 157 0.13 19.89 12.51
N GLN A 158 0.14 20.40 13.76
CA GLN A 158 1.09 21.43 14.18
C GLN A 158 2.43 20.76 14.52
N LEU A 159 3.36 20.77 13.57
CA LEU A 159 4.64 20.08 13.67
C LEU A 159 5.74 20.97 14.27
N LYS A 160 6.62 20.36 15.04
CA LYS A 160 7.87 21.03 15.45
C LYS A 160 8.81 21.22 14.26
N PRO A 161 9.68 22.27 14.28
CA PRO A 161 10.68 22.45 13.24
C PRO A 161 11.52 21.21 13.01
N GLY A 162 11.66 20.80 11.74
CA GLY A 162 12.41 19.62 11.33
C GLY A 162 11.59 18.32 11.27
N THR A 163 10.41 18.25 11.88
CA THR A 163 9.50 17.10 11.73
C THR A 163 8.68 17.24 10.45
N ARG A 164 8.54 16.15 9.70
CA ARG A 164 7.74 16.07 8.48
C ARG A 164 6.75 14.92 8.59
N VAL A 165 5.53 15.18 8.17
CA VAL A 165 4.45 14.19 8.06
C VAL A 165 3.86 14.30 6.67
N GLY A 166 3.57 13.19 6.02
CA GLY A 166 2.98 13.13 4.69
C GLY A 166 3.07 11.74 4.09
N ASP A 167 2.90 11.61 2.79
CA ASP A 167 2.98 10.31 2.12
C ASP A 167 4.37 9.67 2.26
N LEU A 168 4.43 8.34 2.36
CA LEU A 168 5.70 7.61 2.36
C LEU A 168 6.55 7.98 1.14
N SER A 169 5.95 7.98 -0.05
CA SER A 169 6.64 8.30 -1.31
C SER A 169 7.22 9.71 -1.32
N ALA A 170 6.55 10.69 -0.70
CA ALA A 170 7.10 12.03 -0.52
C ALA A 170 8.36 12.00 0.37
N THR A 171 8.31 11.25 1.47
CA THR A 171 9.45 11.08 2.36
C THR A 171 10.63 10.40 1.64
N LEU A 172 10.38 9.36 0.85
CA LEU A 172 11.42 8.67 0.05
C LEU A 172 12.06 9.63 -0.96
N ILE A 173 11.26 10.37 -1.74
CA ILE A 173 11.75 11.33 -2.73
C ILE A 173 12.55 12.46 -2.06
N GLN A 174 12.08 12.98 -0.93
CA GLN A 174 12.76 14.05 -0.21
C GLN A 174 14.15 13.63 0.27
N ASN A 175 14.31 12.41 0.74
CA ASN A 175 15.55 11.90 1.33
C ASN A 175 16.41 11.08 0.34
N ILE A 176 16.03 11.00 -0.94
CA ILE A 176 16.79 10.27 -1.95
C ILE A 176 18.21 10.81 -2.12
N ASN A 177 19.18 9.91 -2.32
CA ASN A 177 20.56 10.28 -2.56
C ASN A 177 20.67 11.25 -3.74
N PRO A 178 21.39 12.37 -3.62
CA PRO A 178 21.54 13.36 -4.69
C PRO A 178 22.01 12.78 -6.03
N LEU A 179 22.91 11.80 -6.02
CA LEU A 179 23.36 11.13 -7.25
C LEU A 179 22.25 10.35 -7.93
N VAL A 180 21.44 9.61 -7.16
CA VAL A 180 20.28 8.87 -7.68
C VAL A 180 19.23 9.84 -8.21
N ASN A 181 19.08 11.00 -7.58
CA ASN A 181 18.15 12.04 -8.00
C ASN A 181 18.43 12.59 -9.42
N LEU A 182 19.65 12.44 -9.94
CA LEU A 182 20.01 12.82 -11.33
C LEU A 182 19.40 11.89 -12.38
N PHE A 183 19.09 10.65 -11.99
CA PHE A 183 18.56 9.61 -12.88
C PHE A 183 17.04 9.43 -12.78
N ARG A 184 16.31 10.42 -12.26
CA ARG A 184 14.87 10.37 -12.16
C ARG A 184 14.18 11.65 -12.66
N VAL A 185 12.93 11.51 -13.03
CA VAL A 185 11.95 12.57 -13.31
C VAL A 185 10.73 12.34 -12.40
N PRO A 186 10.01 13.40 -12.07
CA PRO A 186 10.30 14.82 -12.23
C PRO A 186 11.27 15.33 -11.17
N SER A 187 11.58 16.62 -11.19
CA SER A 187 12.32 17.27 -10.08
C SER A 187 11.61 17.11 -8.74
N LYS A 188 12.32 17.23 -7.61
CA LYS A 188 11.69 17.18 -6.28
C LYS A 188 10.56 18.20 -6.14
N LYS A 189 10.72 19.41 -6.71
CA LYS A 189 9.70 20.46 -6.65
C LYS A 189 8.38 19.99 -7.25
N VAL A 190 8.40 19.38 -8.43
CA VAL A 190 7.21 18.87 -9.11
C VAL A 190 6.68 17.60 -8.43
N ALA A 191 7.58 16.67 -8.08
CA ALA A 191 7.18 15.40 -7.45
C ALA A 191 6.42 15.59 -6.13
N LEU A 192 6.73 16.66 -5.38
CA LEU A 192 6.19 16.94 -4.04
C LEU A 192 5.08 17.99 -4.03
N MET A 193 4.59 18.43 -5.19
CA MET A 193 3.41 19.30 -5.27
C MET A 193 2.20 18.64 -4.61
N GLU A 194 1.38 19.44 -3.94
CA GLU A 194 0.20 18.97 -3.22
C GLU A 194 -1.04 18.96 -4.11
N ASP A 195 -1.25 20.04 -4.87
CA ASP A 195 -2.40 20.19 -5.76
C ASP A 195 -2.20 19.38 -7.06
N TRP A 196 -3.02 18.35 -7.24
CA TRP A 196 -2.99 17.50 -8.42
C TRP A 196 -3.44 18.20 -9.70
N THR A 197 -4.23 19.27 -9.61
CA THR A 197 -4.64 20.05 -10.78
C THR A 197 -3.45 20.79 -11.40
N GLU A 198 -2.49 21.23 -10.58
CA GLU A 198 -1.23 21.82 -11.01
C GLU A 198 -0.14 20.76 -11.25
N LYS A 199 -0.13 19.72 -10.44
CA LYS A 199 0.90 18.67 -10.47
C LYS A 199 0.83 17.85 -11.75
N LEU A 200 -0.36 17.41 -12.19
CA LEU A 200 -0.50 16.57 -13.38
C LEU A 200 0.08 17.23 -14.63
N PRO A 201 -0.28 18.48 -15.00
CA PRO A 201 0.36 19.16 -16.12
C PRO A 201 1.87 19.31 -15.98
N ALA A 202 2.36 19.59 -14.75
CA ALA A 202 3.79 19.72 -14.48
C ALA A 202 4.54 18.38 -14.60
N LEU A 203 3.94 17.26 -14.24
CA LEU A 203 4.47 15.90 -14.43
C LEU A 203 4.61 15.58 -15.92
N VAL A 204 3.57 15.86 -16.69
CA VAL A 204 3.54 15.68 -18.14
C VAL A 204 4.68 16.48 -18.78
N GLU A 205 4.73 17.79 -18.56
CA GLU A 205 5.76 18.65 -19.12
C GLU A 205 7.19 18.22 -18.76
N ALA A 206 7.41 17.81 -17.50
CA ALA A 206 8.72 17.36 -17.02
C ALA A 206 9.19 16.05 -17.67
N SER A 207 8.29 15.27 -18.28
CA SER A 207 8.58 13.94 -18.82
C SER A 207 8.61 13.86 -20.35
N LEU A 208 7.91 14.80 -21.05
CA LEU A 208 7.70 14.74 -22.51
C LEU A 208 8.96 14.59 -23.36
N ASN A 209 10.05 15.21 -22.96
CA ASN A 209 11.29 15.25 -23.73
C ASN A 209 12.44 14.45 -23.06
N GLU A 210 12.10 13.64 -22.07
CA GLU A 210 13.05 12.82 -21.35
C GLU A 210 13.12 11.39 -21.92
N ASN A 211 14.29 10.77 -21.84
CA ASN A 211 14.43 9.36 -22.14
C ASN A 211 14.02 8.53 -20.92
N ILE A 212 12.77 8.15 -20.86
CA ILE A 212 12.23 7.34 -19.76
C ILE A 212 12.42 5.86 -20.06
N THR A 213 13.03 5.14 -19.12
CA THR A 213 13.29 3.69 -19.23
C THR A 213 12.46 2.87 -18.23
N ASN A 214 12.02 3.47 -17.16
CA ASN A 214 11.23 2.77 -16.14
C ASN A 214 10.26 3.70 -15.44
N LEU A 215 9.17 3.10 -14.92
CA LEU A 215 8.16 3.77 -14.10
C LEU A 215 8.17 3.16 -12.70
N SER A 216 7.89 3.96 -11.66
CA SER A 216 7.72 3.48 -10.29
C SER A 216 6.59 4.22 -9.60
N GLY A 217 5.56 3.49 -9.15
CA GLY A 217 4.42 4.09 -8.46
C GLY A 217 3.15 3.25 -8.48
N VAL A 218 2.03 3.90 -8.15
CA VAL A 218 0.71 3.28 -8.07
C VAL A 218 0.08 3.19 -9.46
N PRO A 219 -0.47 2.03 -9.86
CA PRO A 219 -1.03 1.81 -11.19
C PRO A 219 -2.10 2.82 -11.62
N SER A 220 -3.06 3.15 -10.76
CA SER A 220 -4.12 4.11 -11.07
C SER A 220 -3.58 5.50 -11.42
N TRP A 221 -2.58 5.97 -10.68
CA TRP A 221 -1.98 7.29 -10.89
C TRP A 221 -1.17 7.34 -12.19
N PHE A 222 -0.33 6.32 -12.44
CA PHE A 222 0.45 6.28 -13.67
C PHE A 222 -0.43 6.18 -14.90
N LEU A 223 -1.51 5.41 -14.86
CA LEU A 223 -2.43 5.31 -15.99
C LEU A 223 -2.96 6.68 -16.42
N THR A 224 -3.35 7.52 -15.44
CA THR A 224 -3.81 8.91 -15.71
C THR A 224 -2.70 9.76 -16.33
N VAL A 225 -1.49 9.70 -15.75
CA VAL A 225 -0.32 10.45 -16.28
C VAL A 225 0.03 10.00 -17.70
N LEU A 226 0.06 8.68 -17.97
CA LEU A 226 0.37 8.14 -19.29
C LEU A 226 -0.65 8.57 -20.34
N LYS A 227 -1.96 8.50 -20.03
CA LYS A 227 -3.02 8.96 -20.92
C LYS A 227 -2.87 10.45 -21.26
N GLU A 228 -2.52 11.30 -20.28
CA GLU A 228 -2.31 12.73 -20.51
C GLU A 228 -1.04 13.00 -21.33
N VAL A 229 0.07 12.26 -21.10
CA VAL A 229 1.29 12.34 -21.92
C VAL A 229 1.00 11.99 -23.36
N MET A 230 0.25 10.90 -23.62
CA MET A 230 -0.13 10.45 -24.96
C MET A 230 -1.05 11.45 -25.64
N ALA A 231 -2.05 11.97 -24.94
CA ALA A 231 -2.96 13.01 -25.46
C ALA A 231 -2.19 14.27 -25.88
N ARG A 232 -1.23 14.72 -25.07
CA ARG A 232 -0.39 15.90 -25.37
C ARG A 232 0.48 15.69 -26.61
N LYS A 233 0.91 14.46 -26.90
CA LYS A 233 1.72 14.11 -28.08
C LYS A 233 0.87 13.68 -29.28
N GLY A 234 -0.43 13.43 -29.10
CA GLY A 234 -1.32 12.96 -30.16
C GLY A 234 -1.02 11.53 -30.62
N VAL A 235 -0.60 10.65 -29.71
CA VAL A 235 -0.22 9.25 -29.99
C VAL A 235 -1.11 8.28 -29.24
N SER A 236 -1.16 7.02 -29.70
CA SER A 236 -1.95 5.95 -29.08
C SER A 236 -1.13 4.94 -28.27
N CYS A 237 0.19 4.96 -28.41
CA CYS A 237 1.10 4.08 -27.68
C CYS A 237 2.15 4.92 -26.95
N ILE A 238 2.38 4.62 -25.67
CA ILE A 238 3.37 5.36 -24.85
C ILE A 238 4.79 5.19 -25.36
N HIS A 239 5.10 4.09 -26.04
CA HIS A 239 6.42 3.84 -26.63
C HIS A 239 6.72 4.73 -27.86
N GLU A 240 5.73 5.43 -28.41
CA GLU A 240 5.96 6.49 -29.39
C GLU A 240 6.55 7.76 -28.72
N VAL A 241 6.27 7.95 -27.42
CA VAL A 241 6.85 9.05 -26.63
C VAL A 241 8.17 8.62 -26.01
N TRP A 242 8.20 7.43 -25.39
CA TRP A 242 9.37 6.88 -24.68
C TRP A 242 9.77 5.52 -25.26
N PRO A 243 10.53 5.50 -26.38
CA PRO A 243 10.87 4.26 -27.10
C PRO A 243 11.67 3.23 -26.28
N ASN A 244 12.36 3.70 -25.24
CA ASN A 244 13.21 2.91 -24.36
C ASN A 244 12.54 2.52 -23.03
N LEU A 245 11.24 2.80 -22.85
CA LEU A 245 10.50 2.36 -21.68
C LEU A 245 10.41 0.83 -21.67
N GLU A 246 10.87 0.19 -20.59
CA GLU A 246 10.96 -1.27 -20.53
C GLU A 246 10.29 -1.90 -19.32
N VAL A 247 10.01 -1.14 -18.23
CA VAL A 247 9.42 -1.72 -17.02
C VAL A 247 8.62 -0.72 -16.20
N PHE A 248 7.54 -1.22 -15.59
CA PHE A 248 6.79 -0.56 -14.54
C PHE A 248 6.92 -1.35 -13.23
N PHE A 249 7.59 -0.79 -12.25
CA PHE A 249 7.61 -1.25 -10.86
C PHE A 249 6.39 -0.70 -10.15
N HIS A 250 5.45 -1.55 -9.81
CA HIS A 250 4.17 -1.13 -9.24
C HIS A 250 3.87 -1.81 -7.91
N GLY A 251 3.02 -1.17 -7.12
CA GLY A 251 2.57 -1.66 -5.82
C GLY A 251 1.55 -0.72 -5.19
N GLY A 252 1.20 -0.97 -3.95
CA GLY A 252 0.23 -0.19 -3.19
C GLY A 252 -1.23 -0.57 -3.44
N ILE A 253 -1.57 -1.00 -4.66
CA ILE A 253 -2.89 -1.53 -5.05
C ILE A 253 -2.72 -2.72 -5.98
N ALA A 254 -3.78 -3.54 -6.12
CA ALA A 254 -3.79 -4.66 -7.07
C ALA A 254 -3.63 -4.16 -8.51
N PHE A 255 -2.73 -4.77 -9.29
CA PHE A 255 -2.48 -4.40 -10.68
C PHE A 255 -3.50 -5.02 -11.65
N ALA A 256 -4.01 -6.20 -11.33
CA ALA A 256 -4.87 -6.98 -12.23
C ALA A 256 -6.02 -6.17 -12.86
N PRO A 257 -6.76 -5.30 -12.14
CA PRO A 257 -7.84 -4.50 -12.73
C PRO A 257 -7.38 -3.45 -13.75
N TYR A 258 -6.10 -3.10 -13.74
CA TYR A 258 -5.52 -2.08 -14.63
C TYR A 258 -4.76 -2.69 -15.80
N ARG A 259 -4.40 -3.97 -15.73
CA ARG A 259 -3.53 -4.67 -16.70
C ARG A 259 -3.98 -4.45 -18.14
N GLU A 260 -5.26 -4.71 -18.46
CA GLU A 260 -5.78 -4.58 -19.82
C GLU A 260 -5.61 -3.15 -20.38
N GLN A 261 -5.79 -2.12 -19.55
CA GLN A 261 -5.62 -0.74 -19.98
C GLN A 261 -4.16 -0.41 -20.27
N TYR A 262 -3.21 -0.95 -19.48
CA TYR A 262 -1.77 -0.82 -19.77
C TYR A 262 -1.38 -1.56 -21.05
N GLU A 263 -1.92 -2.76 -21.26
CA GLU A 263 -1.67 -3.55 -22.48
C GLU A 263 -2.14 -2.86 -23.76
N LYS A 264 -3.23 -2.07 -23.68
CA LYS A 264 -3.73 -1.27 -24.80
C LYS A 264 -2.83 -0.08 -25.18
N ILE A 265 -2.12 0.49 -24.23
CA ILE A 265 -1.33 1.72 -24.40
C ILE A 265 0.18 1.48 -24.45
N CYS A 266 0.64 0.25 -24.23
CA CYS A 266 2.04 -0.13 -24.23
C CYS A 266 2.37 -1.09 -25.38
N ASP A 267 3.59 -1.02 -25.89
CA ASP A 267 4.17 -2.07 -26.75
C ASP A 267 4.59 -3.25 -25.84
N MET A 268 3.78 -4.30 -25.83
CA MET A 268 3.98 -5.46 -24.96
C MET A 268 5.19 -6.32 -25.33
N SER A 269 5.82 -6.10 -26.46
CA SER A 269 7.11 -6.73 -26.79
C SER A 269 8.29 -6.11 -26.02
N LYS A 270 8.10 -4.93 -25.43
CA LYS A 270 9.10 -4.16 -24.69
C LYS A 270 8.78 -4.02 -23.22
N MET A 271 7.48 -3.95 -22.86
CA MET A 271 7.02 -3.58 -21.54
C MET A 271 6.92 -4.75 -20.60
N HIS A 272 7.50 -4.61 -19.42
CA HIS A 272 7.39 -5.55 -18.30
C HIS A 272 6.65 -4.89 -17.13
N PHE A 273 5.94 -5.70 -16.37
CA PHE A 273 5.28 -5.28 -15.12
C PHE A 273 5.82 -6.11 -13.97
N LEU A 274 6.24 -5.48 -12.90
CA LEU A 274 6.85 -6.15 -11.76
C LEU A 274 6.22 -5.68 -10.46
N ASP A 275 5.58 -6.63 -9.77
CA ASP A 275 4.89 -6.39 -8.51
C ASP A 275 5.88 -6.17 -7.35
N THR A 276 5.52 -5.22 -6.46
CA THR A 276 6.22 -4.96 -5.22
C THR A 276 5.23 -4.85 -4.06
N TYR A 277 5.60 -5.37 -2.90
CA TYR A 277 4.83 -5.17 -1.68
C TYR A 277 5.57 -4.21 -0.76
N ASN A 278 5.14 -2.97 -0.79
CA ASN A 278 5.60 -1.92 0.10
C ASN A 278 4.42 -1.18 0.74
N ALA A 279 4.56 -0.83 2.01
CA ALA A 279 3.60 -0.07 2.79
C ALA A 279 4.34 1.04 3.57
N SER A 280 3.59 1.90 4.25
CA SER A 280 4.19 2.90 5.14
C SER A 280 5.03 2.26 6.25
N GLU A 281 4.65 1.08 6.67
CA GLU A 281 5.29 0.27 7.71
C GLU A 281 6.63 -0.33 7.27
N GLY A 282 6.81 -0.61 5.98
CA GLY A 282 8.04 -1.17 5.42
C GLY A 282 7.92 -1.65 3.98
N PHE A 283 9.05 -2.03 3.41
CA PHE A 283 9.17 -2.76 2.15
C PHE A 283 9.31 -4.25 2.49
N PHE A 284 8.50 -5.12 1.90
CA PHE A 284 8.41 -6.52 2.35
C PHE A 284 8.74 -7.55 1.28
N ALA A 285 8.27 -7.38 0.05
CA ALA A 285 8.43 -8.41 -0.97
C ALA A 285 8.54 -7.84 -2.40
N VAL A 286 9.10 -8.64 -3.30
CA VAL A 286 9.29 -8.32 -4.71
C VAL A 286 9.02 -9.53 -5.60
N GLN A 287 8.37 -9.34 -6.73
CA GLN A 287 8.24 -10.39 -7.74
C GLN A 287 9.61 -10.81 -8.24
N SER A 288 9.90 -12.12 -8.22
CA SER A 288 11.20 -12.71 -8.53
C SER A 288 11.17 -13.71 -9.70
N SER A 289 10.04 -13.84 -10.38
CA SER A 289 9.84 -14.73 -11.55
C SER A 289 8.77 -14.14 -12.47
N TRP A 290 8.86 -14.39 -13.77
CA TRP A 290 7.78 -14.09 -14.73
C TRP A 290 6.67 -15.14 -14.76
N GLU A 291 6.92 -16.33 -14.21
CA GLU A 291 5.98 -17.45 -14.23
C GLU A 291 4.83 -17.28 -13.21
N THR A 292 5.04 -16.44 -12.20
CA THR A 292 4.08 -16.20 -11.13
C THR A 292 4.14 -14.76 -10.65
N THR A 293 3.00 -14.26 -10.17
CA THR A 293 2.91 -12.99 -9.44
C THR A 293 3.23 -13.11 -7.96
N ALA A 294 3.58 -14.32 -7.48
CA ALA A 294 4.04 -14.50 -6.10
C ALA A 294 5.37 -13.76 -5.88
N MET A 295 5.43 -13.02 -4.80
CA MET A 295 6.56 -12.16 -4.46
C MET A 295 7.46 -12.85 -3.43
N LEU A 296 8.77 -12.81 -3.66
CA LEU A 296 9.78 -13.24 -2.70
C LEU A 296 9.74 -12.33 -1.47
N LEU A 297 9.54 -12.90 -0.29
CA LEU A 297 9.64 -12.19 0.98
C LEU A 297 11.11 -11.87 1.28
N LEU A 298 11.41 -10.59 1.53
CA LEU A 298 12.77 -10.10 1.78
C LEU A 298 13.12 -10.24 3.27
N LEU A 299 13.99 -11.19 3.61
CA LEU A 299 14.19 -11.65 4.98
C LEU A 299 15.31 -10.92 5.76
N ASP A 300 16.10 -10.03 5.12
CA ASP A 300 17.30 -9.43 5.72
C ASP A 300 17.40 -7.91 5.53
N ILE A 301 16.25 -7.23 5.46
CA ILE A 301 16.14 -5.80 5.22
C ILE A 301 15.49 -5.03 6.39
N GLY A 302 15.82 -5.39 7.63
CA GLY A 302 15.36 -4.66 8.82
C GLY A 302 13.93 -4.97 9.24
N VAL A 303 13.41 -6.15 8.87
CA VAL A 303 12.08 -6.63 9.25
C VAL A 303 12.17 -8.10 9.68
N PHE A 304 11.60 -8.40 10.83
CA PHE A 304 11.31 -9.74 11.28
C PHE A 304 9.81 -10.02 11.11
N TYR A 305 9.47 -11.19 10.57
CA TYR A 305 8.11 -11.55 10.20
C TYR A 305 7.53 -12.64 11.09
N GLU A 306 6.29 -12.41 11.50
CA GLU A 306 5.43 -13.39 12.16
C GLU A 306 4.07 -13.44 11.43
N PHE A 307 3.33 -14.53 11.61
CA PHE A 307 2.12 -14.85 10.85
C PHE A 307 1.04 -15.40 11.78
N ILE A 308 -0.16 -14.80 11.73
CA ILE A 308 -1.35 -15.30 12.45
C ILE A 308 -2.28 -15.95 11.42
N PRO A 309 -2.67 -17.24 11.59
CA PRO A 309 -3.65 -17.88 10.72
C PRO A 309 -4.93 -17.02 10.58
N ILE A 310 -5.50 -16.97 9.38
CA ILE A 310 -6.64 -16.09 9.12
C ILE A 310 -7.85 -16.43 10.01
N GLU A 311 -8.02 -17.69 10.36
CA GLU A 311 -9.07 -18.19 11.25
C GLU A 311 -8.88 -17.78 12.71
N ASP A 312 -7.67 -17.35 13.10
CA ASP A 312 -7.33 -16.99 14.49
C ASP A 312 -7.14 -15.48 14.71
N THR A 313 -7.34 -14.67 13.69
CA THR A 313 -7.11 -13.21 13.74
C THR A 313 -7.98 -12.47 14.74
N ASP A 314 -9.16 -12.99 15.07
CA ASP A 314 -10.09 -12.41 16.06
C ASP A 314 -9.90 -12.99 17.47
N SER A 315 -9.01 -13.97 17.65
CA SER A 315 -8.67 -14.53 18.96
C SER A 315 -7.99 -13.49 19.84
N PRO A 316 -8.33 -13.40 21.14
CA PRO A 316 -7.61 -12.57 22.09
C PRO A 316 -6.17 -13.03 22.33
N THR A 317 -5.88 -14.32 22.07
CA THR A 317 -4.58 -14.94 22.20
C THR A 317 -4.30 -15.79 20.95
N PRO A 318 -4.06 -15.15 19.78
CA PRO A 318 -3.88 -15.89 18.55
C PRO A 318 -2.57 -16.69 18.56
N GLU A 319 -2.57 -17.83 17.87
CA GLU A 319 -1.33 -18.51 17.53
C GLU A 319 -0.51 -17.67 16.55
N VAL A 320 0.82 -17.68 16.75
CA VAL A 320 1.73 -16.84 15.95
C VAL A 320 2.91 -17.68 15.50
N TYR A 321 3.10 -17.76 14.20
CA TYR A 321 4.14 -18.55 13.56
C TYR A 321 5.26 -17.65 13.01
N PRO A 322 6.53 -17.96 13.25
CA PRO A 322 7.62 -17.31 12.53
C PRO A 322 7.68 -17.81 11.08
N VAL A 323 8.42 -17.11 10.23
CA VAL A 323 8.47 -17.37 8.78
C VAL A 323 8.88 -18.81 8.40
N TRP A 324 9.62 -19.51 9.25
CA TRP A 324 10.06 -20.89 9.00
C TRP A 324 9.07 -21.98 9.44
N GLU A 325 7.93 -21.57 10.00
CA GLU A 325 6.84 -22.48 10.44
C GLU A 325 5.55 -22.30 9.61
N VAL A 326 5.55 -21.41 8.62
CA VAL A 326 4.38 -21.20 7.75
C VAL A 326 4.22 -22.34 6.75
N GLU A 327 2.98 -22.57 6.32
CA GLU A 327 2.61 -23.64 5.39
C GLU A 327 2.16 -23.06 4.05
N ALA A 328 2.62 -23.68 2.95
CA ALA A 328 2.16 -23.31 1.61
C ALA A 328 0.65 -23.56 1.44
N GLY A 329 -0.03 -22.66 0.73
CA GLY A 329 -1.47 -22.69 0.49
C GLY A 329 -2.30 -22.07 1.60
N LYS A 330 -1.71 -21.74 2.77
CA LYS A 330 -2.44 -21.10 3.88
C LYS A 330 -2.37 -19.58 3.80
N THR A 331 -3.41 -18.93 4.31
CA THR A 331 -3.51 -17.47 4.41
C THR A 331 -3.32 -17.02 5.86
N TYR A 332 -2.55 -15.97 6.05
CA TYR A 332 -2.18 -15.43 7.36
C TYR A 332 -2.32 -13.90 7.40
N GLU A 333 -2.61 -13.34 8.56
CA GLU A 333 -2.36 -11.92 8.84
C GLU A 333 -0.87 -11.72 9.08
N LEU A 334 -0.27 -10.71 8.44
CA LEU A 334 1.13 -10.38 8.59
C LEU A 334 1.36 -9.56 9.85
N VAL A 335 2.32 -10.01 10.67
CA VAL A 335 2.84 -9.30 11.84
C VAL A 335 4.31 -8.97 11.61
N ILE A 336 4.72 -7.75 11.92
CA ILE A 336 6.08 -7.29 11.70
C ILE A 336 6.73 -6.76 12.97
N THR A 337 8.03 -6.99 13.07
CA THR A 337 8.93 -6.26 13.94
C THR A 337 9.96 -5.58 13.08
N ALA A 338 10.02 -4.23 13.09
CA ALA A 338 10.73 -3.48 12.06
C ALA A 338 11.65 -2.38 12.63
N CYS A 339 12.65 -1.99 11.84
CA CYS A 339 13.66 -0.98 12.18
C CYS A 339 13.15 0.47 12.21
N ASN A 340 11.85 0.65 12.33
CA ASN A 340 11.17 1.92 12.60
C ASN A 340 10.52 1.99 13.99
N GLY A 341 10.62 0.91 14.78
CA GLY A 341 10.06 0.84 16.12
C GLY A 341 8.65 0.24 16.19
N LEU A 342 8.20 -0.40 15.12
CA LEU A 342 7.01 -1.25 15.15
C LEU A 342 7.41 -2.64 15.68
N TRP A 343 6.88 -3.02 16.83
CA TRP A 343 7.22 -4.25 17.57
C TRP A 343 6.02 -5.17 17.59
N ARG A 344 6.16 -6.40 17.04
CA ARG A 344 5.08 -7.39 16.89
C ARG A 344 3.77 -6.75 16.42
N TYR A 345 3.93 -5.87 15.44
CA TYR A 345 2.85 -5.00 14.95
C TYR A 345 1.98 -5.73 13.92
N ARG A 346 0.71 -5.85 14.23
CA ARG A 346 -0.31 -6.38 13.33
C ARG A 346 -0.65 -5.31 12.29
N ILE A 347 -0.13 -5.48 11.08
CA ILE A 347 -0.31 -4.51 10.00
C ILE A 347 -1.76 -4.51 9.48
N GLY A 348 -2.44 -5.67 9.61
CA GLY A 348 -3.81 -5.88 9.16
C GLY A 348 -3.89 -6.38 7.70
N ASP A 349 -2.78 -6.49 6.99
CA ASP A 349 -2.74 -7.12 5.68
C ASP A 349 -2.71 -8.64 5.82
N THR A 350 -3.37 -9.34 4.89
CA THR A 350 -3.35 -10.79 4.80
C THR A 350 -2.59 -11.24 3.56
N VAL A 351 -1.79 -12.29 3.74
CA VAL A 351 -0.97 -12.87 2.68
C VAL A 351 -1.19 -14.38 2.60
N THR A 352 -1.26 -14.91 1.40
CA THR A 352 -1.22 -16.35 1.15
C THR A 352 0.21 -16.78 0.89
N ILE A 353 0.67 -17.81 1.56
CA ILE A 353 1.98 -18.42 1.33
C ILE A 353 1.88 -19.30 0.08
N GLU A 354 2.52 -18.90 -1.01
CA GLU A 354 2.54 -19.68 -2.26
C GLU A 354 3.64 -20.72 -2.28
N GLN A 355 4.75 -20.43 -1.59
CA GLN A 355 5.93 -21.29 -1.50
C GLN A 355 6.67 -21.01 -0.19
N THR A 356 7.30 -22.02 0.39
CA THR A 356 8.03 -21.91 1.66
C THR A 356 9.55 -21.84 1.49
N ASN A 357 10.11 -22.34 0.39
CA ASN A 357 11.58 -22.42 0.19
C ASN A 357 11.99 -21.93 -1.22
N PRO A 358 12.38 -20.66 -1.39
CA PRO A 358 12.25 -19.55 -0.45
C PRO A 358 10.79 -19.15 -0.26
N VAL A 359 10.48 -18.44 0.82
CA VAL A 359 9.11 -18.01 1.08
C VAL A 359 8.66 -16.98 0.04
N LYS A 360 7.59 -17.34 -0.68
CA LYS A 360 6.89 -16.44 -1.61
C LYS A 360 5.44 -16.27 -1.18
N ILE A 361 4.97 -15.04 -1.30
CA ILE A 361 3.64 -14.63 -0.84
C ILE A 361 2.85 -13.97 -1.97
N LYS A 362 1.52 -14.03 -1.85
CA LYS A 362 0.58 -13.14 -2.54
C LYS A 362 -0.22 -12.35 -1.51
N ILE A 363 -0.48 -11.09 -1.79
CA ILE A 363 -1.40 -10.29 -0.97
C ILE A 363 -2.79 -10.84 -1.20
N ALA A 364 -3.44 -11.29 -0.12
CA ALA A 364 -4.80 -11.83 -0.16
C ALA A 364 -5.87 -10.78 0.15
N GLY A 365 -5.49 -9.69 0.86
CA GLY A 365 -6.40 -8.62 1.24
C GLY A 365 -6.04 -8.03 2.60
N ARG A 366 -7.07 -7.69 3.38
CA ARG A 366 -6.93 -7.21 4.76
C ARG A 366 -7.90 -7.94 5.70
N THR A 367 -7.56 -7.97 6.98
CA THR A 367 -8.41 -8.56 8.03
C THR A 367 -9.72 -7.80 8.25
N LYS A 368 -9.82 -6.55 7.80
CA LYS A 368 -11.03 -5.72 7.86
C LYS A 368 -11.49 -5.35 6.45
N ASN A 369 -12.82 -5.25 6.26
CA ASN A 369 -13.41 -4.77 5.00
C ASN A 369 -13.00 -3.33 4.73
N PHE A 370 -12.55 -3.05 3.51
CA PHE A 370 -12.10 -1.74 3.06
C PHE A 370 -12.13 -1.67 1.53
N ILE A 371 -12.03 -0.48 0.94
CA ILE A 371 -11.78 -0.26 -0.49
C ILE A 371 -10.45 0.47 -0.64
N ASN A 372 -9.54 -0.08 -1.46
CA ASN A 372 -8.28 0.54 -1.84
C ASN A 372 -7.98 0.28 -3.32
N ALA A 373 -8.98 0.44 -4.16
CA ALA A 373 -8.87 0.16 -5.59
C ALA A 373 -8.08 1.24 -6.34
N PHE A 374 -8.07 2.46 -5.82
CA PHE A 374 -7.46 3.65 -6.42
C PHE A 374 -6.36 4.25 -5.53
N GLY A 375 -6.06 3.64 -4.38
CA GLY A 375 -5.14 4.15 -3.36
C GLY A 375 -5.82 5.06 -2.33
N GLU A 376 -7.14 4.89 -2.13
CA GLU A 376 -7.97 5.69 -1.22
C GLU A 376 -8.08 5.16 0.19
N GLU A 377 -7.68 3.92 0.44
CA GLU A 377 -7.75 3.23 1.75
C GLU A 377 -9.04 3.52 2.54
N LEU A 378 -10.19 3.41 1.87
CA LEU A 378 -11.50 3.69 2.46
C LEU A 378 -11.90 2.58 3.43
N MET A 379 -12.02 2.90 4.72
CA MET A 379 -12.35 1.96 5.78
C MET A 379 -13.85 1.97 6.11
N VAL A 380 -14.34 0.87 6.72
CA VAL A 380 -15.77 0.73 7.10
C VAL A 380 -16.24 1.88 8.00
N HIS A 381 -15.43 2.36 8.94
CA HIS A 381 -15.84 3.45 9.82
C HIS A 381 -16.04 4.77 9.05
N ASN A 382 -15.27 5.05 7.99
CA ASN A 382 -15.50 6.20 7.12
C ASN A 382 -16.85 6.05 6.42
N ALA A 383 -17.12 4.85 5.89
CA ALA A 383 -18.38 4.53 5.21
C ALA A 383 -19.58 4.65 6.16
N ASP A 384 -19.50 4.06 7.37
CA ASP A 384 -20.57 4.12 8.37
C ASP A 384 -20.87 5.57 8.80
N ALA A 385 -19.85 6.39 9.01
CA ALA A 385 -20.02 7.79 9.39
C ALA A 385 -20.64 8.61 8.23
N ALA A 386 -20.18 8.39 7.00
CA ALA A 386 -20.70 9.09 5.82
C ALA A 386 -22.17 8.74 5.55
N ILE A 387 -22.52 7.45 5.59
CA ILE A 387 -23.90 6.97 5.45
C ILE A 387 -24.78 7.56 6.56
N THR A 388 -24.31 7.55 7.81
CA THR A 388 -25.07 8.10 8.95
C THR A 388 -25.34 9.60 8.78
N LYS A 389 -24.31 10.38 8.40
CA LYS A 389 -24.44 11.83 8.19
C LYS A 389 -25.41 12.12 7.02
N ALA A 390 -25.27 11.40 5.90
CA ALA A 390 -26.15 11.56 4.76
C ALA A 390 -27.61 11.19 5.10
N ALA A 391 -27.82 10.08 5.84
CA ALA A 391 -29.15 9.67 6.28
C ALA A 391 -29.83 10.71 7.17
N VAL A 392 -29.12 11.23 8.17
CA VAL A 392 -29.64 12.23 9.10
C VAL A 392 -30.06 13.53 8.35
N LEU A 393 -29.19 14.03 7.47
CA LEU A 393 -29.43 15.31 6.80
C LEU A 393 -30.51 15.22 5.70
N THR A 394 -30.70 14.04 5.10
CA THR A 394 -31.72 13.84 4.04
C THR A 394 -33.01 13.19 4.55
N GLY A 395 -33.07 12.88 5.86
CA GLY A 395 -34.24 12.24 6.48
C GLY A 395 -34.44 10.78 6.04
N ALA A 396 -33.39 10.13 5.53
CA ALA A 396 -33.40 8.72 5.13
C ALA A 396 -33.29 7.78 6.33
N GLN A 397 -33.75 6.52 6.16
CA GLN A 397 -33.49 5.42 7.10
C GLN A 397 -32.82 4.27 6.34
N VAL A 398 -31.50 4.16 6.49
CA VAL A 398 -30.70 3.12 5.85
C VAL A 398 -30.77 1.85 6.69
N LEU A 399 -31.17 0.72 6.08
CA LEU A 399 -31.21 -0.59 6.71
C LEU A 399 -29.85 -1.32 6.57
N ASN A 400 -29.34 -1.34 5.36
CA ASN A 400 -28.08 -1.98 5.01
C ASN A 400 -27.43 -1.29 3.83
N TYR A 401 -26.13 -1.48 3.69
CA TYR A 401 -25.39 -1.07 2.50
C TYR A 401 -24.19 -1.98 2.25
N THR A 402 -23.72 -1.97 1.01
CA THR A 402 -22.40 -2.44 0.60
C THR A 402 -21.87 -1.52 -0.48
N ALA A 403 -20.56 -1.42 -0.61
CA ALA A 403 -19.93 -0.65 -1.67
C ALA A 403 -18.74 -1.40 -2.27
N ALA A 404 -18.51 -1.21 -3.57
CA ALA A 404 -17.41 -1.79 -4.30
C ALA A 404 -16.91 -0.82 -5.38
N PRO A 405 -15.65 -0.93 -5.85
CA PRO A 405 -15.13 -0.09 -6.91
C PRO A 405 -15.74 -0.44 -8.27
N VAL A 406 -15.93 0.58 -9.11
CA VAL A 406 -16.09 0.45 -10.56
C VAL A 406 -14.81 0.99 -11.18
N TYR A 407 -14.03 0.10 -11.79
CA TYR A 407 -12.74 0.49 -12.37
C TYR A 407 -12.90 1.37 -13.61
N ALA A 408 -11.88 2.20 -13.85
CA ALA A 408 -11.88 3.11 -15.00
C ALA A 408 -11.93 2.32 -16.32
N GLY A 409 -12.77 2.76 -17.25
CA GLY A 409 -12.80 2.29 -18.62
C GLY A 409 -11.96 3.16 -19.58
N ASP A 410 -12.09 2.90 -20.88
CA ASP A 410 -11.33 3.66 -21.90
C ASP A 410 -11.64 5.16 -21.89
N HIS A 411 -12.89 5.54 -21.55
CA HIS A 411 -13.38 6.93 -21.51
C HIS A 411 -14.03 7.32 -20.18
N THR A 412 -13.92 6.47 -19.13
CA THR A 412 -14.50 6.72 -17.81
C THR A 412 -13.45 6.59 -16.74
N ARG A 413 -13.59 7.38 -15.67
CA ARG A 413 -12.77 7.27 -14.48
C ARG A 413 -13.30 6.19 -13.54
N GLY A 414 -12.50 5.80 -12.56
CA GLY A 414 -12.96 4.94 -11.48
C GLY A 414 -13.97 5.65 -10.59
N ARG A 415 -14.82 4.90 -9.90
CA ARG A 415 -15.73 5.41 -8.86
C ARG A 415 -16.10 4.31 -7.89
N HIS A 416 -16.69 4.70 -6.77
CA HIS A 416 -17.36 3.74 -5.88
C HIS A 416 -18.84 3.63 -6.23
N GLU A 417 -19.32 2.40 -6.33
CA GLU A 417 -20.74 2.09 -6.43
C GLU A 417 -21.27 1.60 -5.10
N TRP A 418 -22.27 2.27 -4.59
CA TRP A 418 -22.94 1.96 -3.33
C TRP A 418 -24.28 1.32 -3.61
N LEU A 419 -24.55 0.16 -3.00
CA LEU A 419 -25.84 -0.50 -3.01
C LEU A 419 -26.47 -0.29 -1.63
N GLY A 420 -27.54 0.49 -1.57
CA GLY A 420 -28.19 0.90 -0.32
C GLY A 420 -29.63 0.37 -0.21
N GLY A 421 -29.94 -0.28 0.91
CA GLY A 421 -31.30 -0.66 1.30
C GLY A 421 -31.87 0.34 2.29
N PHE A 422 -33.10 0.81 2.04
CA PHE A 422 -33.74 1.88 2.83
C PHE A 422 -35.08 1.44 3.37
N ALA A 423 -35.34 1.70 4.66
CA ALA A 423 -36.69 1.68 5.22
C ALA A 423 -37.46 2.96 4.85
N LYS A 424 -36.74 4.09 4.70
CA LYS A 424 -37.26 5.35 4.20
C LYS A 424 -36.22 5.97 3.27
N MET A 425 -36.65 6.25 2.05
CA MET A 425 -35.80 6.86 1.02
C MET A 425 -35.37 8.28 1.43
N PRO A 426 -34.18 8.74 1.02
CA PRO A 426 -33.80 10.13 1.13
C PRO A 426 -34.71 11.04 0.28
N ALA A 427 -34.93 12.26 0.72
CA ALA A 427 -35.70 13.26 -0.01
C ALA A 427 -35.11 13.52 -1.42
N SER A 428 -33.78 13.46 -1.54
CA SER A 428 -33.02 13.52 -2.79
C SER A 428 -31.86 12.52 -2.75
N LYS A 429 -31.77 11.66 -3.77
CA LYS A 429 -30.63 10.73 -3.91
C LYS A 429 -29.34 11.48 -4.20
N ASP A 430 -29.38 12.51 -5.02
CA ASP A 430 -28.20 13.29 -5.39
C ASP A 430 -27.64 14.04 -4.18
N GLU A 431 -28.51 14.64 -3.36
CA GLU A 431 -28.10 15.29 -2.12
C GLU A 431 -27.53 14.28 -1.13
N PHE A 432 -28.13 13.10 -1.00
CA PHE A 432 -27.61 12.03 -0.15
C PHE A 432 -26.17 11.65 -0.56
N MET A 433 -25.93 11.43 -1.87
CA MET A 433 -24.62 11.06 -2.39
C MET A 433 -23.61 12.19 -2.28
N LYS A 434 -24.03 13.43 -2.46
CA LYS A 434 -23.18 14.61 -2.27
C LYS A 434 -22.69 14.71 -0.82
N ILE A 435 -23.60 14.60 0.16
CA ILE A 435 -23.24 14.63 1.57
C ILE A 435 -22.33 13.46 1.95
N LEU A 436 -22.59 12.27 1.38
CA LEU A 436 -21.76 11.09 1.59
C LEU A 436 -20.34 11.33 1.06
N ASP A 437 -20.18 11.81 -0.17
CA ASP A 437 -18.87 12.11 -0.79
C ASP A 437 -18.11 13.18 0.01
N GLU A 438 -18.76 14.28 0.36
CA GLU A 438 -18.18 15.34 1.20
C GLU A 438 -17.71 14.80 2.56
N CYS A 439 -18.49 13.93 3.20
CA CYS A 439 -18.14 13.35 4.48
C CYS A 439 -16.96 12.38 4.38
N LEU A 440 -16.87 11.59 3.28
CA LEU A 440 -15.74 10.72 3.02
C LEU A 440 -14.46 11.53 2.80
N ARG A 441 -14.53 12.62 2.04
CA ARG A 441 -13.41 13.54 1.79
C ARG A 441 -12.91 14.19 3.09
N ASP A 442 -13.82 14.65 3.96
CA ASP A 442 -13.50 15.25 5.25
C ASP A 442 -12.76 14.28 6.20
N GLN A 443 -13.06 12.99 6.11
CA GLN A 443 -12.54 11.98 7.05
C GLN A 443 -11.34 11.20 6.55
N ASN A 444 -11.12 11.16 5.24
CA ASN A 444 -10.08 10.35 4.63
C ASN A 444 -9.30 11.18 3.60
N SER A 445 -8.07 11.57 3.99
CA SER A 445 -7.19 12.39 3.14
C SER A 445 -6.79 11.71 1.84
N ASP A 446 -6.68 10.37 1.84
CA ASP A 446 -6.33 9.61 0.65
C ASP A 446 -7.51 9.60 -0.34
N TYR A 447 -8.73 9.42 0.18
CA TYR A 447 -9.95 9.55 -0.62
C TYR A 447 -10.10 10.97 -1.18
N ASP A 448 -9.93 12.02 -0.34
CA ASP A 448 -10.01 13.42 -0.80
C ASP A 448 -8.97 13.72 -1.89
N ALA A 449 -7.73 13.27 -1.73
CA ALA A 449 -6.68 13.42 -2.74
C ALA A 449 -7.07 12.78 -4.09
N LYS A 450 -7.78 11.64 -4.09
CA LYS A 450 -8.24 10.97 -5.33
C LYS A 450 -9.46 11.65 -5.94
N ARG A 451 -10.34 12.25 -5.09
CA ARG A 451 -11.52 13.00 -5.52
C ARG A 451 -11.18 14.41 -6.01
N SER A 452 -10.01 14.96 -5.61
CA SER A 452 -9.61 16.32 -5.95
C SER A 452 -9.52 16.53 -7.47
N GLY A 453 -10.30 17.50 -7.98
CA GLY A 453 -10.36 17.84 -9.41
C GLY A 453 -10.92 16.73 -10.30
N ASP A 454 -11.55 15.69 -9.73
CA ASP A 454 -12.04 14.50 -10.44
C ASP A 454 -10.97 13.85 -11.34
N ILE A 455 -9.69 13.87 -10.91
CA ILE A 455 -8.58 13.40 -11.75
C ILE A 455 -8.51 11.88 -11.76
N PHE A 456 -8.66 11.24 -10.60
CA PHE A 456 -8.48 9.78 -10.43
C PHE A 456 -9.80 9.06 -10.15
N LEU A 457 -10.72 9.71 -9.43
CA LEU A 457 -11.94 9.10 -8.91
C LEU A 457 -13.13 10.05 -9.16
N ASP A 458 -14.13 9.56 -9.89
CA ASP A 458 -15.41 10.27 -10.07
C ASP A 458 -16.25 10.22 -8.78
N ALA A 459 -17.30 11.04 -8.71
CA ALA A 459 -18.25 11.01 -7.61
C ALA A 459 -18.88 9.61 -7.45
N PRO A 460 -19.12 9.16 -6.21
CA PRO A 460 -19.72 7.86 -5.95
C PRO A 460 -21.17 7.80 -6.45
N THR A 461 -21.63 6.62 -6.83
CA THR A 461 -22.98 6.37 -7.33
C THR A 461 -23.78 5.49 -6.38
N LEU A 462 -25.12 5.66 -6.34
CA LEU A 462 -26.04 4.88 -5.51
C LEU A 462 -27.01 4.06 -6.37
N VAL A 463 -26.97 2.75 -6.16
CA VAL A 463 -28.03 1.82 -6.58
C VAL A 463 -28.92 1.55 -5.37
N VAL A 464 -30.23 1.69 -5.54
CA VAL A 464 -31.21 1.38 -4.49
C VAL A 464 -31.54 -0.10 -4.54
N ALA A 465 -31.30 -0.81 -3.45
CA ALA A 465 -31.65 -2.22 -3.34
C ALA A 465 -33.17 -2.44 -3.31
N SER A 466 -33.66 -3.46 -4.00
CA SER A 466 -35.04 -3.90 -3.85
C SER A 466 -35.32 -4.41 -2.44
N GLU A 467 -36.56 -4.36 -2.02
CA GLU A 467 -36.97 -4.81 -0.68
C GLU A 467 -36.52 -6.26 -0.40
N GLY A 468 -35.87 -6.47 0.74
CA GLY A 468 -35.38 -7.78 1.17
C GLY A 468 -34.18 -8.33 0.38
N LEU A 469 -33.56 -7.56 -0.52
CA LEU A 469 -32.42 -8.02 -1.34
C LEU A 469 -31.28 -8.58 -0.48
N PHE A 470 -30.88 -7.86 0.55
CA PHE A 470 -29.79 -8.29 1.43
C PHE A 470 -30.09 -9.59 2.18
N ASP A 471 -31.35 -9.80 2.58
CA ASP A 471 -31.78 -11.03 3.24
C ASP A 471 -31.85 -12.20 2.25
N ARG A 472 -32.35 -11.95 1.02
CA ARG A 472 -32.34 -12.97 -0.05
C ARG A 472 -30.90 -13.40 -0.37
N TRP A 473 -29.98 -12.46 -0.50
CA TRP A 473 -28.57 -12.79 -0.77
C TRP A 473 -27.94 -13.58 0.39
N LEU A 474 -28.16 -13.18 1.64
CA LEU A 474 -27.71 -13.96 2.82
C LEU A 474 -28.28 -15.38 2.81
N GLY A 475 -29.56 -15.53 2.47
CA GLY A 475 -30.20 -16.82 2.34
C GLY A 475 -29.58 -17.71 1.25
N SER A 476 -29.23 -17.14 0.10
CA SER A 476 -28.63 -17.88 -1.02
C SER A 476 -27.23 -18.42 -0.71
N THR A 477 -26.52 -17.79 0.23
CA THR A 477 -25.17 -18.23 0.66
C THR A 477 -25.17 -19.45 1.60
N GLY A 478 -26.34 -20.06 1.88
CA GLY A 478 -26.49 -21.26 2.70
C GLY A 478 -26.26 -21.08 4.20
N LYS A 479 -26.24 -19.83 4.70
CA LYS A 479 -25.86 -19.49 6.08
C LYS A 479 -26.89 -18.58 6.77
N LEU A 480 -28.17 -18.96 6.68
CA LEU A 480 -29.23 -18.44 7.54
C LEU A 480 -29.01 -18.93 8.98
N GLY A 481 -28.88 -18.00 9.94
CA GLY A 481 -28.87 -18.33 11.37
C GLY A 481 -27.53 -18.19 12.10
N GLY A 482 -26.48 -17.71 11.48
CA GLY A 482 -25.19 -17.42 12.12
C GLY A 482 -24.81 -15.93 12.02
N GLN A 483 -23.84 -15.47 12.79
CA GLN A 483 -23.35 -14.08 12.90
C GLN A 483 -22.82 -13.45 11.59
N ARG A 484 -23.32 -13.82 10.40
CA ARG A 484 -22.86 -13.24 9.14
C ARG A 484 -23.44 -11.85 8.94
N LYS A 485 -22.53 -10.90 8.83
CA LYS A 485 -22.82 -9.53 8.42
C LYS A 485 -22.54 -9.40 6.92
N ILE A 486 -23.33 -8.57 6.26
CA ILE A 486 -23.03 -8.12 4.89
C ILE A 486 -21.72 -7.37 4.91
N PRO A 487 -20.73 -7.71 4.06
CA PRO A 487 -19.53 -6.94 3.93
C PRO A 487 -19.88 -5.51 3.49
N ARG A 488 -19.49 -4.54 4.30
CA ARG A 488 -19.79 -3.12 4.05
C ARG A 488 -19.01 -2.58 2.85
N LEU A 489 -17.76 -3.01 2.70
CA LEU A 489 -16.84 -2.59 1.66
C LEU A 489 -16.11 -3.81 1.10
N SER A 490 -15.86 -3.84 -0.21
CA SER A 490 -15.05 -4.86 -0.87
C SER A 490 -14.18 -4.23 -1.95
N ASN A 491 -12.95 -4.72 -2.13
CA ASN A 491 -12.07 -4.33 -3.25
C ASN A 491 -12.45 -5.02 -4.56
N ASP A 492 -13.19 -6.11 -4.51
CA ASP A 492 -13.77 -6.80 -5.66
C ASP A 492 -15.26 -6.49 -5.77
N ARG A 493 -15.85 -6.85 -6.91
CA ARG A 493 -17.26 -6.64 -7.18
C ARG A 493 -18.11 -7.90 -6.99
N ASP A 494 -17.54 -9.02 -6.59
CA ASP A 494 -18.23 -10.32 -6.59
C ASP A 494 -19.54 -10.29 -5.78
N ILE A 495 -19.49 -9.70 -4.60
CA ILE A 495 -20.65 -9.60 -3.70
C ILE A 495 -21.73 -8.66 -4.26
N ILE A 496 -21.33 -7.44 -4.66
CA ILE A 496 -22.27 -6.46 -5.18
C ILE A 496 -22.89 -6.93 -6.50
N GLU A 497 -22.12 -7.58 -7.38
CA GLU A 497 -22.62 -8.16 -8.63
C GLU A 497 -23.60 -9.34 -8.39
N GLN A 498 -23.35 -10.17 -7.41
CA GLN A 498 -24.31 -11.21 -7.01
C GLN A 498 -25.64 -10.59 -6.55
N MET A 499 -25.56 -9.55 -5.72
CA MET A 499 -26.75 -8.82 -5.25
C MET A 499 -27.49 -8.13 -6.39
N LEU A 500 -26.77 -7.44 -7.29
CA LEU A 500 -27.35 -6.77 -8.45
C LEU A 500 -28.08 -7.72 -9.41
N LYS A 501 -27.59 -8.97 -9.55
CA LYS A 501 -28.29 -10.01 -10.34
C LYS A 501 -29.55 -10.54 -9.66
N MET A 502 -29.73 -10.31 -8.36
CA MET A 502 -30.91 -10.74 -7.58
C MET A 502 -31.91 -9.58 -7.37
N GLN A 503 -31.65 -8.43 -7.92
CA GLN A 503 -32.40 -7.17 -7.77
C GLN A 503 -33.80 -7.15 -8.43
#